data_a61f9f1097be095f730469b1b09e7c65
#
_entry.id   a61f9f1097be095f730469b1b09e7c65
#
_cell.length_a   1.000
_cell.length_b   1.000
_cell.length_c   1.000
_cell.angle_alpha   90.00
_cell.angle_beta   90.00
_cell.angle_gamma   90.00
#
_symmetry.space_group_name_H-M   'P 1'
#
loop_
_entity.id
_entity.type
_entity.pdbx_description
1 polymer ?
#
loop_
_entity_poly.entity_id
_entity_poly.type
_entity_poly.pdbx_seq_one_letter_code
_entity_poly.pdbx_strand_id
1 'polypeptide(L)'
;MGKLIYKGGGQPIEIEDRTLAHLRLVFMTKLRRGEPFSFATHSPMATHRVDLWIHPSLPLQFHFTGSRPPRINQRWMEALMDSANSSDGLRVVPEPRY
;
A
#
# COMPACT_ATOMS: atom_id res chain seq x y z
N MET A 1 10.78 9.14 4.33
CA MET A 1 9.78 8.48 3.45
C MET A 1 10.24 7.12 3.03
N GLY A 2 9.35 6.14 3.09
CA GLY A 2 9.66 4.81 2.61
C GLY A 2 9.43 4.70 1.10
N LYS A 3 9.67 3.52 0.58
CA LYS A 3 9.49 3.25 -0.85
C LYS A 3 8.87 1.89 -1.06
N LEU A 4 7.90 1.82 -1.95
CA LEU A 4 7.36 0.57 -2.47
C LEU A 4 8.03 0.31 -3.82
N ILE A 5 8.73 -0.80 -3.92
CA ILE A 5 9.41 -1.18 -5.15
C ILE A 5 8.59 -2.27 -5.84
N TYR A 6 8.16 -1.95 -7.05
CA TYR A 6 7.30 -2.78 -7.88
C TYR A 6 8.11 -3.21 -9.10
N LYS A 7 8.43 -4.48 -9.19
CA LYS A 7 9.33 -4.96 -10.24
C LYS A 7 8.69 -5.16 -11.61
N GLY A 8 7.45 -4.76 -11.76
CA GLY A 8 6.79 -4.80 -13.07
C GLY A 8 7.15 -3.65 -14.00
N GLY A 9 8.04 -2.78 -13.57
CA GLY A 9 8.48 -1.63 -14.32
C GLY A 9 8.18 -0.34 -13.59
N GLY A 10 8.91 0.70 -13.89
CA GLY A 10 8.68 2.01 -13.34
C GLY A 10 9.55 2.32 -12.13
N GLN A 11 9.35 3.51 -11.63
CA GLN A 11 10.12 4.06 -10.52
C GLN A 11 9.56 3.58 -9.18
N PRO A 12 10.41 3.47 -8.15
CA PRO A 12 9.89 3.22 -6.80
C PRO A 12 8.87 4.29 -6.41
N ILE A 13 7.85 3.87 -5.67
CA ILE A 13 6.79 4.76 -5.23
C ILE A 13 7.11 5.22 -3.82
N GLU A 14 7.24 6.52 -3.63
CA GLU A 14 7.52 7.08 -2.31
C GLU A 14 6.24 7.16 -1.49
N ILE A 15 6.28 6.58 -0.30
CA ILE A 15 5.16 6.52 0.62
C ILE A 15 5.68 6.75 2.03
N GLU A 16 4.97 7.56 2.80
CA GLU A 16 5.34 7.79 4.19
C GLU A 16 5.45 6.45 4.94
N ASP A 17 6.47 6.32 5.79
CA ASP A 17 6.75 5.06 6.50
C ASP A 17 5.52 4.52 7.25
N ARG A 18 4.78 5.38 7.93
CA ARG A 18 3.59 4.96 8.66
C ARG A 18 2.51 4.39 7.73
N THR A 19 2.26 5.07 6.64
CA THR A 19 1.31 4.60 5.62
C THR A 19 1.79 3.30 5.00
N LEU A 20 3.08 3.23 4.68
CA LEU A 20 3.67 2.04 4.06
C LEU A 20 3.58 0.82 4.97
N ALA A 21 3.76 1.00 6.28
CA ALA A 21 3.64 -0.10 7.24
C ALA A 21 2.23 -0.69 7.25
N HIS A 22 1.23 0.18 7.18
CA HIS A 22 -0.17 -0.27 7.13
C HIS A 22 -0.48 -0.95 5.80
N LEU A 23 -0.03 -0.35 4.69
CA LEU A 23 -0.22 -0.93 3.36
C LEU A 23 0.43 -2.31 3.25
N ARG A 24 1.63 -2.45 3.83
CA ARG A 24 2.33 -3.74 3.81
C ARG A 24 1.48 -4.84 4.42
N LEU A 25 0.83 -4.56 5.54
CA LEU A 25 -0.02 -5.56 6.19
C LEU A 25 -1.25 -5.91 5.34
N VAL A 26 -1.85 -4.92 4.68
CA VAL A 26 -2.97 -5.16 3.78
C VAL A 26 -2.52 -6.01 2.59
N PHE A 27 -1.40 -5.64 1.97
CA PHE A 27 -0.84 -6.40 0.85
C PHE A 27 -0.59 -7.85 1.25
N MET A 28 0.07 -8.05 2.38
CA MET A 28 0.39 -9.40 2.87
C MET A 28 -0.87 -10.22 3.08
N THR A 29 -1.89 -9.63 3.67
CA THR A 29 -3.15 -10.33 3.93
C THR A 29 -3.82 -10.78 2.64
N LYS A 30 -3.91 -9.88 1.67
CA LYS A 30 -4.54 -10.19 0.38
C LYS A 30 -3.73 -11.23 -0.40
N LEU A 31 -2.43 -11.05 -0.47
CA LEU A 31 -1.57 -11.92 -1.27
C LEU A 31 -1.43 -13.31 -0.66
N ARG A 32 -1.48 -13.44 0.65
CA ARG A 32 -1.48 -14.76 1.30
C ARG A 32 -2.72 -15.56 0.94
N ARG A 33 -3.83 -14.89 0.66
CA ARG A 33 -5.07 -15.54 0.23
C ARG A 33 -5.09 -15.80 -1.26
N GLY A 34 -4.04 -15.39 -1.98
CA GLY A 34 -4.01 -15.51 -3.44
C GLY A 34 -4.95 -14.54 -4.13
N GLU A 35 -5.26 -13.41 -3.50
CA GLU A 35 -6.21 -12.43 -4.02
C GLU A 35 -5.47 -11.26 -4.64
N PRO A 36 -5.40 -11.17 -5.97
CA PRO A 36 -4.83 -9.98 -6.61
C PRO A 36 -5.78 -8.79 -6.45
N PHE A 37 -5.21 -7.59 -6.52
CA PHE A 37 -6.02 -6.37 -6.37
C PHE A 37 -5.33 -5.21 -7.07
N SER A 38 -6.11 -4.16 -7.32
CA SER A 38 -5.59 -2.91 -7.88
C SER A 38 -5.20 -1.99 -6.73
N PHE A 39 -4.08 -1.29 -6.88
CA PHE A 39 -3.62 -0.28 -5.92
C PHE A 39 -3.48 1.05 -6.63
N ALA A 40 -4.30 2.01 -6.24
CA ALA A 40 -4.25 3.36 -6.79
C ALA A 40 -3.20 4.15 -6.04
N THR A 41 -2.16 4.59 -6.75
CA THR A 41 -1.11 5.41 -6.18
C THR A 41 -1.44 6.88 -6.39
N HIS A 42 -1.08 7.70 -5.41
CA HIS A 42 -1.25 9.14 -5.52
C HIS A 42 -0.05 9.81 -4.88
N SER A 43 0.76 10.46 -5.72
CA SER A 43 1.89 11.22 -5.24
C SER A 43 1.54 12.71 -5.31
N PRO A 44 1.80 13.48 -4.24
CA PRO A 44 1.54 14.92 -4.29
C PRO A 44 2.32 15.63 -5.39
N MET A 45 3.42 15.05 -5.83
CA MET A 45 4.28 15.63 -6.86
C MET A 45 3.90 15.17 -8.26
N ALA A 46 3.04 14.15 -8.37
CA ALA A 46 2.67 13.60 -9.68
C ALA A 46 1.48 14.33 -10.26
N THR A 47 1.54 14.57 -11.57
CA THR A 47 0.43 15.19 -12.29
C THR A 47 -0.58 14.17 -12.80
N HIS A 48 -0.31 12.88 -12.56
CA HIS A 48 -1.18 11.82 -13.01
C HIS A 48 -1.24 10.72 -11.96
N ARG A 49 -2.31 9.95 -12.01
CA ARG A 49 -2.52 8.80 -11.14
C ARG A 49 -2.02 7.54 -11.84
N VAL A 50 -1.41 6.65 -11.09
CA VAL A 50 -1.01 5.34 -11.60
C VAL A 50 -1.69 4.26 -10.77
N ASP A 51 -2.39 3.35 -11.45
CA ASP A 51 -2.99 2.20 -10.81
C ASP A 51 -2.11 0.99 -11.09
N LEU A 52 -1.72 0.29 -10.03
CA LEU A 52 -0.87 -0.89 -10.12
C LEU A 52 -1.73 -2.14 -9.92
N TRP A 53 -1.45 -3.17 -10.72
CA TRP A 53 -2.06 -4.48 -10.50
C TRP A 53 -1.14 -5.31 -9.63
N ILE A 54 -1.57 -5.60 -8.42
CA ILE A 54 -0.78 -6.35 -7.45
C ILE A 54 -1.20 -7.81 -7.48
N HIS A 55 -0.21 -8.68 -7.68
CA HIS A 55 -0.45 -10.11 -7.89
C HIS A 55 0.50 -10.92 -7.01
N PRO A 56 0.06 -12.10 -6.49
CA PRO A 56 0.91 -12.91 -5.59
C PRO A 56 2.26 -13.32 -6.17
N SER A 57 2.38 -13.45 -7.48
CA SER A 57 3.64 -13.83 -8.12
C SER A 57 4.59 -12.66 -8.36
N LEU A 58 4.15 -11.44 -8.07
CA LEU A 58 4.93 -10.25 -8.35
C LEU A 58 5.92 -9.97 -7.21
N PRO A 59 7.23 -9.82 -7.52
CA PRO A 59 8.18 -9.44 -6.48
C PRO A 59 7.94 -7.99 -6.03
N LEU A 60 7.68 -7.82 -4.75
CA LEU A 60 7.48 -6.52 -4.13
C LEU A 60 8.47 -6.33 -3.01
N GLN A 61 8.95 -5.10 -2.83
CA GLN A 61 9.79 -4.74 -1.69
C GLN A 61 9.23 -3.50 -1.02
N PHE A 62 9.27 -3.51 0.31
CA PHE A 62 8.86 -2.38 1.12
C PHE A 62 10.10 -1.87 1.85
N HIS A 63 10.55 -0.68 1.50
CA HIS A 63 11.73 -0.07 2.10
C HIS A 63 11.31 1.04 3.04
N PHE A 64 11.74 0.93 4.30
CA PHE A 64 11.43 1.91 5.33
C PHE A 64 12.66 2.75 5.64
N THR A 65 12.45 4.03 5.92
CA THR A 65 13.54 4.93 6.26
C THR A 65 13.95 4.77 7.73
N GLY A 66 12.95 4.63 8.61
CA GLY A 66 13.20 4.45 10.04
C GLY A 66 13.43 3.00 10.40
N SER A 67 14.15 2.80 11.51
CA SER A 67 14.43 1.45 12.01
C SER A 67 13.34 0.91 12.93
N ARG A 68 12.50 1.79 13.47
CA ARG A 68 11.41 1.40 14.37
C ARG A 68 10.11 1.21 13.60
N PRO A 69 9.44 0.05 13.76
CA PRO A 69 8.14 -0.13 13.13
C PRO A 69 7.12 0.88 13.69
N PRO A 70 6.36 1.55 12.84
CA PRO A 70 5.28 2.41 13.31
C PRO A 70 4.22 1.61 14.06
N ARG A 71 3.57 2.28 15.02
CA ARG A 71 2.44 1.67 15.73
C ARG A 71 1.26 1.52 14.76
N ILE A 72 0.63 0.36 14.80
CA ILE A 72 -0.48 0.06 13.89
C ILE A 72 -1.80 0.58 14.47
N ASN A 73 -2.55 1.30 13.64
CA ASN A 73 -3.89 1.79 13.94
C ASN A 73 -4.89 0.81 13.35
N GLN A 74 -5.57 0.04 14.20
CA GLN A 74 -6.50 -0.99 13.73
C GLN A 74 -7.67 -0.42 12.93
N ARG A 75 -8.13 0.76 13.27
CA ARG A 75 -9.21 1.40 12.50
C ARG A 75 -8.76 1.71 11.08
N TRP A 76 -7.50 2.13 10.95
CA TRP A 76 -6.95 2.40 9.63
C TRP A 76 -6.80 1.10 8.84
N MET A 77 -6.35 0.04 9.50
CA MET A 77 -6.25 -1.28 8.87
C MET A 77 -7.60 -1.73 8.33
N GLU A 78 -8.66 -1.58 9.11
CA GLU A 78 -10.02 -1.95 8.68
C GLU A 78 -10.45 -1.13 7.48
N ALA A 79 -10.23 0.18 7.52
CA ALA A 79 -10.61 1.07 6.42
C ALA A 79 -9.83 0.75 5.14
N LEU A 80 -8.53 0.48 5.26
CA LEU A 80 -7.70 0.11 4.12
C LEU A 80 -8.12 -1.25 3.55
N MET A 81 -8.43 -2.21 4.41
CA MET A 81 -8.88 -3.52 3.96
C MET A 81 -10.23 -3.45 3.26
N ASP A 82 -11.15 -2.63 3.78
CA ASP A 82 -12.44 -2.41 3.12
C ASP A 82 -12.24 -1.82 1.73
N SER A 83 -11.30 -0.87 1.61
CA SER A 83 -10.96 -0.30 0.30
C SER A 83 -10.40 -1.36 -0.63
N ALA A 84 -9.48 -2.21 -0.14
CA ALA A 84 -8.86 -3.25 -0.96
C ALA A 84 -9.88 -4.27 -1.45
N ASN A 85 -10.95 -4.49 -0.70
CA ASN A 85 -12.01 -5.44 -1.07
C ASN A 85 -13.09 -4.81 -1.94
N SER A 86 -13.02 -3.51 -2.19
CA SER A 86 -13.99 -2.83 -3.03
C SER A 86 -13.70 -3.07 -4.51
N SER A 87 -14.68 -2.82 -5.36
CA SER A 87 -14.51 -2.97 -6.81
C SER A 87 -13.50 -1.96 -7.39
N ASP A 88 -13.26 -0.86 -6.69
CA ASP A 88 -12.32 0.16 -7.14
C ASP A 88 -10.87 -0.16 -6.75
N GLY A 89 -10.67 -1.19 -5.94
CA GLY A 89 -9.34 -1.56 -5.47
C GLY A 89 -8.90 -0.73 -4.27
N LEU A 90 -7.65 -0.96 -3.86
CA LEU A 90 -7.09 -0.30 -2.68
C LEU A 90 -6.70 1.14 -2.99
N ARG A 91 -7.19 2.03 -2.15
CA ARG A 91 -6.78 3.43 -2.15
C ARG A 91 -6.29 3.78 -0.75
N VAL A 92 -5.33 4.68 -0.67
CA VAL A 92 -4.88 5.18 0.63
C VAL A 92 -5.94 6.11 1.17
N VAL A 93 -6.70 5.62 2.15
CA VAL A 93 -7.70 6.44 2.83
C VAL A 93 -7.01 7.19 3.98
N PRO A 94 -7.53 8.37 4.37
CA PRO A 94 -6.94 9.10 5.49
C PRO A 94 -7.00 8.29 6.78
N GLU A 95 -5.96 8.44 7.62
CA GLU A 95 -5.92 7.71 8.88
C GLU A 95 -7.04 8.22 9.80
N PRO A 96 -7.95 7.34 10.25
CA PRO A 96 -8.97 7.74 11.20
C PRO A 96 -8.36 7.95 12.59
N ARG A 97 -9.02 8.76 13.40
CA ARG A 97 -8.60 8.95 14.78
C ARG A 97 -8.95 7.72 15.61
N TYR A 98 -8.17 7.51 16.64
CA TYR A 98 -8.41 6.42 17.58
C TYR A 98 -9.75 6.59 18.32
#